data_796dee3ae55e47cb660081824a97f9b7
#
_entry.id   796dee3ae55e47cb660081824a97f9b7
#
_cell.length_a   1.000
_cell.length_b   1.000
_cell.length_c   1.000
_cell.angle_alpha   90.00
_cell.angle_beta   90.00
_cell.angle_gamma   90.00
#
_symmetry.space_group_name_H-M   'P 1'
#
loop_
_entity.id
_entity.type
_entity.pdbx_description
1 polymer ?
#
loop_
_entity_poly.entity_id
_entity_poly.type
_entity_poly.pdbx_seq_one_letter_code
_entity_poly.pdbx_strand_id
1 'polypeptide(L)'
;MINKVYKTSNLIPKLLIAVTSIFCISSCGKVKNEPVKVIQTGSFSNALVIKVNKIGKYCVYIPSNTVRLKFAQLANLKVISEDSIWEIKLSGISNTISTYKEITKSKDLKIKIEADRNVEYLPIKNLMKCLQDAGYTQYNLTTKP
;
A
#
# COMPACT_ATOMS: atom_id res chain seq x y z
N MET A 1 20.72 4.51 75.33
CA MET A 1 20.61 4.35 73.87
C MET A 1 19.32 5.03 73.42
N ILE A 2 19.47 6.14 72.71
CA ILE A 2 18.34 7.06 72.46
C ILE A 2 17.93 6.90 70.99
N ASN A 3 16.72 6.36 70.79
CA ASN A 3 16.11 6.30 69.46
C ASN A 3 15.49 7.64 69.13
N LYS A 4 16.06 8.31 68.16
CA LYS A 4 15.56 9.58 67.61
C LYS A 4 14.61 9.24 66.45
N VAL A 5 13.30 9.37 66.70
CA VAL A 5 12.28 9.29 65.65
C VAL A 5 12.20 10.63 64.93
N TYR A 6 12.51 10.65 63.64
CA TYR A 6 12.28 11.82 62.81
C TYR A 6 10.87 11.76 62.23
N LYS A 7 10.10 12.75 62.64
CA LYS A 7 8.73 12.99 62.17
C LYS A 7 8.83 13.85 60.92
N THR A 8 8.67 13.25 59.75
CA THR A 8 8.59 14.01 58.51
C THR A 8 7.19 14.53 58.32
N SER A 9 7.04 15.83 58.36
CA SER A 9 5.80 16.53 58.04
C SER A 9 5.52 16.49 56.55
N ASN A 10 4.38 15.87 56.17
CA ASN A 10 3.87 15.92 54.80
C ASN A 10 3.36 17.30 54.49
N LEU A 11 4.12 18.05 53.75
CA LEU A 11 3.68 19.25 53.03
C LEU A 11 3.30 18.81 51.59
N ILE A 12 2.04 18.56 51.39
CA ILE A 12 1.49 18.37 50.03
C ILE A 12 1.23 19.73 49.47
N PRO A 13 1.93 20.17 48.43
CA PRO A 13 1.56 21.38 47.71
C PRO A 13 0.28 21.08 46.93
N LYS A 14 -0.75 21.85 47.19
CA LYS A 14 -1.97 21.90 46.39
C LYS A 14 -1.60 22.28 44.95
N LEU A 15 -1.44 21.28 44.08
CA LEU A 15 -1.25 21.48 42.65
C LEU A 15 -2.59 21.94 42.10
N LEU A 16 -2.61 23.19 41.71
CA LEU A 16 -3.70 23.85 41.02
C LEU A 16 -3.86 23.18 39.65
N ILE A 17 -4.88 22.32 39.52
CA ILE A 17 -5.20 21.72 38.22
C ILE A 17 -5.88 22.81 37.42
N ALA A 18 -5.08 23.52 36.64
CA ALA A 18 -5.61 24.32 35.54
C ALA A 18 -6.12 23.37 34.46
N VAL A 19 -7.44 23.21 34.41
CA VAL A 19 -8.14 22.54 33.33
C VAL A 19 -8.01 23.44 32.10
N THR A 20 -6.94 23.30 31.36
CA THR A 20 -6.85 23.83 30.01
C THR A 20 -7.72 22.96 29.12
N SER A 21 -8.91 23.43 28.82
CA SER A 21 -9.77 22.91 27.79
C SER A 21 -9.02 22.97 26.47
N ILE A 22 -8.38 21.85 26.11
CA ILE A 22 -7.82 21.66 24.76
C ILE A 22 -9.02 21.56 23.85
N PHE A 23 -9.37 22.66 23.22
CA PHE A 23 -10.22 22.65 22.02
C PHE A 23 -9.51 21.77 20.99
N CYS A 24 -9.90 20.50 20.90
CA CYS A 24 -9.64 19.71 19.71
C CYS A 24 -10.40 20.39 18.57
N ILE A 25 -9.74 21.34 17.92
CA ILE A 25 -10.14 21.79 16.60
C ILE A 25 -9.93 20.58 15.72
N SER A 26 -11.01 19.84 15.49
CA SER A 26 -11.09 18.84 14.43
C SER A 26 -10.84 19.57 13.12
N SER A 27 -9.58 19.75 12.79
CA SER A 27 -9.15 20.10 11.45
C SER A 27 -9.53 18.94 10.57
N CYS A 28 -10.78 18.97 10.12
CA CYS A 28 -11.24 18.15 9.02
C CYS A 28 -10.45 18.62 7.79
N GLY A 29 -9.20 18.14 7.70
CA GLY A 29 -8.38 18.36 6.54
C GLY A 29 -9.15 17.84 5.35
N LYS A 30 -9.67 18.75 4.52
CA LYS A 30 -10.19 18.43 3.20
C LYS A 30 -9.08 17.68 2.50
N VAL A 31 -9.21 16.35 2.45
CA VAL A 31 -8.41 15.52 1.55
C VAL A 31 -8.64 16.11 0.17
N LYS A 32 -7.65 16.83 -0.34
CA LYS A 32 -7.65 17.24 -1.73
C LYS A 32 -7.61 15.94 -2.53
N ASN A 33 -8.77 15.51 -2.99
CA ASN A 33 -8.88 14.48 -4.01
C ASN A 33 -8.31 15.10 -5.29
N GLU A 34 -7.00 15.03 -5.44
CA GLU A 34 -6.39 15.30 -6.73
C GLU A 34 -6.97 14.28 -7.72
N PRO A 35 -7.50 14.73 -8.85
CA PRO A 35 -8.07 13.83 -9.83
C PRO A 35 -6.97 12.88 -10.30
N VAL A 36 -7.21 11.58 -10.15
CA VAL A 36 -6.34 10.54 -10.67
C VAL A 36 -6.14 10.77 -12.15
N LYS A 37 -4.92 11.10 -12.56
CA LYS A 37 -4.59 11.34 -13.95
C LYS A 37 -4.62 9.99 -14.67
N VAL A 38 -5.72 9.67 -15.32
CA VAL A 38 -5.85 8.48 -16.17
C VAL A 38 -4.96 8.70 -17.39
N ILE A 39 -3.79 8.07 -17.42
CA ILE A 39 -2.89 8.13 -18.56
C ILE A 39 -3.38 7.14 -19.60
N GLN A 40 -3.86 7.65 -20.73
CA GLN A 40 -4.29 6.84 -21.85
C GLN A 40 -3.12 6.08 -22.49
N THR A 41 -3.34 4.81 -22.73
CA THR A 41 -2.78 3.86 -23.71
C THR A 41 -1.43 4.21 -24.36
N GLY A 42 -0.34 3.88 -23.66
CA GLY A 42 0.93 3.56 -24.29
C GLY A 42 1.19 2.05 -24.20
N SER A 43 1.88 1.47 -25.15
CA SER A 43 2.35 0.08 -25.10
C SER A 43 3.21 -0.14 -23.83
N PHE A 44 2.67 -0.75 -22.80
CA PHE A 44 3.35 -0.98 -21.52
C PHE A 44 4.08 -2.32 -21.54
N SER A 45 5.04 -2.50 -22.44
CA SER A 45 5.87 -3.72 -22.48
C SER A 45 6.64 -3.98 -21.17
N ASN A 46 6.87 -2.92 -20.37
CA ASN A 46 7.62 -2.98 -19.12
C ASN A 46 6.77 -2.54 -17.90
N ALA A 47 5.48 -2.77 -17.91
CA ALA A 47 4.61 -2.45 -16.78
C ALA A 47 4.41 -3.67 -15.88
N LEU A 48 4.33 -3.44 -14.57
CA LEU A 48 3.78 -4.42 -13.65
C LEU A 48 2.27 -4.44 -13.79
N VAL A 49 1.70 -5.59 -14.12
CA VAL A 49 0.25 -5.74 -14.26
C VAL A 49 -0.33 -6.41 -13.03
N ILE A 50 -1.26 -5.74 -12.36
CA ILE A 50 -2.03 -6.31 -11.25
C ILE A 50 -3.43 -6.58 -11.76
N LYS A 51 -3.82 -7.85 -11.80
CA LYS A 51 -5.15 -8.28 -12.24
C LYS A 51 -6.05 -8.48 -11.02
N VAL A 52 -7.28 -8.00 -11.11
CA VAL A 52 -8.33 -8.26 -10.12
C VAL A 52 -9.39 -9.09 -10.79
N ASN A 53 -9.55 -10.35 -10.36
CA ASN A 53 -10.51 -11.26 -10.95
C ASN A 53 -11.93 -11.00 -10.43
N LYS A 54 -12.94 -11.66 -11.01
CA LYS A 54 -14.36 -11.50 -10.68
C LYS A 54 -14.71 -11.73 -9.20
N ILE A 55 -13.89 -12.51 -8.47
CA ILE A 55 -14.10 -12.79 -7.05
C ILE A 55 -13.24 -11.90 -6.14
N GLY A 56 -12.62 -10.86 -6.70
CA GLY A 56 -11.82 -9.87 -5.94
C GLY A 56 -10.43 -10.32 -5.54
N LYS A 57 -9.89 -11.42 -6.08
CA LYS A 57 -8.51 -11.84 -5.83
C LYS A 57 -7.54 -11.06 -6.71
N TYR A 58 -6.36 -10.79 -6.16
CA TYR A 58 -5.30 -10.08 -6.85
C TYR A 58 -4.28 -11.06 -7.43
N CYS A 59 -3.89 -10.81 -8.66
CA CYS A 59 -2.90 -11.61 -9.35
C CYS A 59 -1.87 -10.69 -10.02
N VAL A 60 -0.62 -11.09 -10.03
CA VAL A 60 0.45 -10.37 -10.70
C VAL A 60 0.81 -11.06 -12.01
N TYR A 61 0.97 -10.25 -13.04
CA TYR A 61 1.48 -10.66 -14.35
C TYR A 61 2.60 -9.72 -14.78
N ILE A 62 3.70 -10.28 -15.26
CA ILE A 62 4.86 -9.53 -15.75
C ILE A 62 5.06 -9.86 -17.23
N PRO A 63 4.80 -8.91 -18.13
CA PRO A 63 4.87 -9.15 -19.58
C PRO A 63 6.27 -9.56 -20.07
N SER A 64 7.32 -8.91 -19.54
CA SER A 64 8.70 -9.20 -19.93
C SER A 64 9.16 -10.55 -19.40
N ASN A 65 9.52 -11.47 -20.27
CA ASN A 65 9.98 -12.82 -19.90
C ASN A 65 11.23 -12.77 -19.00
N THR A 66 12.22 -11.96 -19.36
CA THR A 66 13.47 -11.82 -18.57
C THR A 66 13.19 -11.29 -17.16
N VAL A 67 12.32 -10.29 -17.04
CA VAL A 67 11.95 -9.73 -15.74
C VAL A 67 11.12 -10.73 -14.93
N ARG A 68 10.21 -11.44 -15.58
CA ARG A 68 9.35 -12.46 -14.97
C ARG A 68 10.15 -13.60 -14.37
N LEU A 69 11.14 -14.12 -15.08
CA LEU A 69 12.03 -15.19 -14.58
C LEU A 69 12.81 -14.73 -13.36
N LYS A 70 13.42 -13.56 -13.40
CA LYS A 70 14.13 -12.97 -12.25
C LYS A 70 13.20 -12.74 -11.06
N PHE A 71 12.01 -12.24 -11.33
CA PHE A 71 10.99 -12.00 -10.29
C PHE A 71 10.58 -13.32 -9.62
N ALA A 72 10.28 -14.34 -10.39
CA ALA A 72 9.92 -15.65 -9.87
C ALA A 72 11.05 -16.25 -9.01
N GLN A 73 12.29 -16.11 -9.44
CA GLN A 73 13.46 -16.57 -8.69
C GLN A 73 13.59 -15.85 -7.34
N LEU A 74 13.52 -14.51 -7.32
CA LEU A 74 13.64 -13.72 -6.09
C LEU A 74 12.46 -13.92 -5.14
N ALA A 75 11.27 -14.08 -5.68
CA ALA A 75 10.04 -14.30 -4.90
C ALA A 75 9.82 -15.80 -4.56
N ASN A 76 10.74 -16.68 -4.95
CA ASN A 76 10.65 -18.14 -4.79
C ASN A 76 9.32 -18.71 -5.35
N LEU A 77 8.93 -18.23 -6.54
CA LEU A 77 7.71 -18.62 -7.23
C LEU A 77 8.02 -19.57 -8.37
N LYS A 78 7.10 -20.52 -8.62
CA LYS A 78 7.22 -21.44 -9.74
C LYS A 78 6.77 -20.77 -11.04
N VAL A 79 7.62 -20.81 -12.08
CA VAL A 79 7.24 -20.41 -13.43
C VAL A 79 6.74 -21.66 -14.15
N ILE A 80 5.47 -21.65 -14.57
CA ILE A 80 4.83 -22.79 -15.23
C ILE A 80 4.80 -22.57 -16.74
N SER A 81 4.60 -21.33 -17.19
CA SER A 81 4.48 -20.95 -18.60
C SER A 81 4.87 -19.50 -18.83
N GLU A 82 4.88 -19.08 -20.09
CA GLU A 82 5.11 -17.67 -20.47
C GLU A 82 4.03 -16.74 -19.92
N ASP A 83 2.83 -17.26 -19.66
CA ASP A 83 1.70 -16.51 -19.11
C ASP A 83 1.51 -16.74 -17.60
N SER A 84 2.60 -17.10 -16.89
CA SER A 84 2.52 -17.31 -15.44
C SER A 84 1.94 -16.11 -14.72
N ILE A 85 0.88 -16.36 -13.99
CA ILE A 85 0.16 -15.38 -13.16
C ILE A 85 0.21 -15.91 -11.73
N TRP A 86 0.60 -15.05 -10.80
CA TRP A 86 0.70 -15.45 -9.38
C TRP A 86 -0.36 -14.74 -8.55
N GLU A 87 -1.13 -15.50 -7.80
CA GLU A 87 -2.05 -14.94 -6.81
C GLU A 87 -1.26 -14.33 -5.67
N ILE A 88 -1.63 -13.12 -5.26
CA ILE A 88 -1.01 -12.41 -4.15
C ILE A 88 -2.08 -11.87 -3.20
N LYS A 89 -1.73 -11.74 -1.93
CA LYS A 89 -2.57 -11.04 -0.96
C LYS A 89 -2.39 -9.53 -1.07
N LEU A 90 -3.41 -8.76 -0.70
CA LEU A 90 -3.33 -7.29 -0.67
C LEU A 90 -2.11 -6.80 0.13
N SER A 91 -1.82 -7.41 1.27
CA SER A 91 -0.66 -7.11 2.11
C SER A 91 0.70 -7.38 1.43
N GLY A 92 0.73 -8.23 0.43
CA GLY A 92 1.95 -8.57 -0.33
C GLY A 92 2.22 -7.64 -1.52
N ILE A 93 1.29 -6.76 -1.87
CA ILE A 93 1.40 -5.90 -3.07
C ILE A 93 2.60 -4.97 -2.98
N SER A 94 2.79 -4.30 -1.85
CA SER A 94 3.93 -3.38 -1.65
C SER A 94 5.27 -4.10 -1.83
N ASN A 95 5.43 -5.29 -1.25
CA ASN A 95 6.63 -6.10 -1.41
C ASN A 95 6.84 -6.55 -2.86
N THR A 96 5.77 -6.97 -3.53
CA THR A 96 5.79 -7.32 -4.96
C THR A 96 6.30 -6.17 -5.82
N ILE A 97 5.82 -4.97 -5.58
CA ILE A 97 6.24 -3.77 -6.30
C ILE A 97 7.71 -3.44 -6.01
N SER A 98 8.15 -3.53 -4.77
CA SER A 98 9.54 -3.30 -4.38
C SER A 98 10.48 -4.27 -5.08
N THR A 99 10.16 -5.56 -5.09
CA THR A 99 10.94 -6.59 -5.80
C THR A 99 10.98 -6.31 -7.31
N TYR A 100 9.86 -5.95 -7.91
CA TYR A 100 9.81 -5.61 -9.33
C TYR A 100 10.66 -4.38 -9.66
N LYS A 101 10.60 -3.35 -8.82
CA LYS A 101 11.40 -2.13 -8.96
C LYS A 101 12.90 -2.41 -8.85
N GLU A 102 13.30 -3.27 -7.93
CA GLU A 102 14.69 -3.70 -7.75
C GLU A 102 15.22 -4.38 -9.02
N ILE A 103 14.44 -5.29 -9.63
CA ILE A 103 14.84 -6.01 -10.84
C ILE A 103 14.95 -5.09 -12.04
N THR A 104 13.98 -4.20 -12.21
CA THR A 104 13.91 -3.32 -13.38
C THR A 104 14.79 -2.10 -13.26
N LYS A 105 15.24 -1.76 -12.04
CA LYS A 105 15.98 -0.52 -11.71
C LYS A 105 15.29 0.73 -12.24
N SER A 106 13.97 0.65 -12.41
CA SER A 106 13.18 1.73 -12.98
C SER A 106 12.94 2.82 -11.94
N LYS A 107 13.25 4.07 -12.31
CA LYS A 107 12.89 5.24 -11.50
C LYS A 107 11.39 5.50 -11.58
N ASP A 108 10.81 5.31 -12.78
CA ASP A 108 9.40 5.54 -13.07
C ASP A 108 8.68 4.20 -13.29
N LEU A 109 8.22 3.62 -12.21
CA LEU A 109 7.48 2.38 -12.27
C LEU A 109 6.09 2.61 -12.85
N LYS A 110 5.78 1.88 -13.93
CA LYS A 110 4.44 1.86 -14.52
C LYS A 110 3.65 0.70 -13.97
N ILE A 111 2.51 1.00 -13.36
CA ILE A 111 1.57 0.00 -12.83
C ILE A 111 0.32 0.02 -13.70
N LYS A 112 -0.12 -1.16 -14.14
CA LYS A 112 -1.38 -1.36 -14.82
C LYS A 112 -2.29 -2.21 -13.95
N ILE A 113 -3.51 -1.75 -13.72
CA ILE A 113 -4.55 -2.51 -13.04
C ILE A 113 -5.52 -3.01 -14.12
N GLU A 114 -5.70 -4.32 -14.21
CA GLU A 114 -6.69 -4.96 -15.06
C GLU A 114 -7.77 -5.59 -14.19
N ALA A 115 -8.95 -5.02 -14.16
CA ALA A 115 -10.07 -5.52 -13.38
C ALA A 115 -11.03 -6.30 -14.27
N ASP A 116 -11.57 -7.41 -13.76
CA ASP A 116 -12.71 -8.09 -14.39
C ASP A 116 -13.91 -7.13 -14.40
N ARG A 117 -14.69 -7.13 -15.47
CA ARG A 117 -15.88 -6.28 -15.61
C ARG A 117 -16.90 -6.49 -14.47
N ASN A 118 -16.99 -7.72 -13.99
CA ASN A 118 -17.99 -8.13 -12.99
C ASN A 118 -17.44 -8.13 -11.57
N VAL A 119 -16.21 -7.62 -11.36
CA VAL A 119 -15.67 -7.51 -10.01
C VAL A 119 -16.37 -6.40 -9.23
N GLU A 120 -16.62 -6.62 -7.96
CA GLU A 120 -17.11 -5.60 -7.07
C GLU A 120 -16.10 -4.44 -6.95
N TYR A 121 -16.59 -3.25 -6.68
CA TYR A 121 -15.74 -2.04 -6.55
C TYR A 121 -14.79 -2.10 -5.36
N LEU A 122 -15.18 -2.76 -4.26
CA LEU A 122 -14.41 -2.76 -3.01
C LEU A 122 -12.98 -3.32 -3.16
N PRO A 123 -12.73 -4.47 -3.81
CA PRO A 123 -11.37 -4.94 -4.09
C PRO A 123 -10.54 -3.93 -4.86
N ILE A 124 -11.11 -3.27 -5.86
CA ILE A 124 -10.40 -2.26 -6.67
C ILE A 124 -10.03 -1.06 -5.78
N LYS A 125 -10.96 -0.56 -4.99
CA LYS A 125 -10.73 0.54 -4.05
C LYS A 125 -9.62 0.21 -3.04
N ASN A 126 -9.63 -1.00 -2.49
CA ASN A 126 -8.62 -1.45 -1.54
C ASN A 126 -7.23 -1.53 -2.18
N LEU A 127 -7.15 -2.02 -3.43
CA LEU A 127 -5.91 -2.04 -4.20
C LEU A 127 -5.38 -0.62 -4.43
N MET A 128 -6.25 0.28 -4.90
CA MET A 128 -5.89 1.68 -5.15
C MET A 128 -5.35 2.36 -3.88
N LYS A 129 -6.02 2.14 -2.75
CA LYS A 129 -5.56 2.64 -1.46
C LYS A 129 -4.20 2.07 -1.08
N CYS A 130 -3.99 0.77 -1.22
CA CYS A 130 -2.72 0.11 -0.94
C CYS A 130 -1.57 0.70 -1.81
N LEU A 131 -1.85 0.98 -3.08
CA LEU A 131 -0.88 1.62 -3.97
C LEU A 131 -0.56 3.06 -3.55
N GLN A 132 -1.58 3.85 -3.18
CA GLN A 132 -1.40 5.22 -2.69
C GLN A 132 -0.60 5.26 -1.38
N ASP A 133 -0.92 4.39 -0.44
CA ASP A 133 -0.20 4.26 0.84
C ASP A 133 1.27 3.86 0.63
N ALA A 134 1.57 3.14 -0.44
CA ALA A 134 2.93 2.79 -0.87
C ALA A 134 3.61 3.87 -1.74
N GLY A 135 2.98 5.02 -1.93
CA GLY A 135 3.51 6.16 -2.68
C GLY A 135 3.30 6.09 -4.20
N TYR A 136 2.48 5.15 -4.69
CA TYR A 136 2.18 5.01 -6.11
C TYR A 136 0.83 5.65 -6.44
N THR A 137 0.86 6.87 -6.97
CA THR A 137 -0.33 7.65 -7.32
C THR A 137 -0.68 7.61 -8.81
N GLN A 138 0.21 7.04 -9.64
CA GLN A 138 0.00 6.93 -11.09
C GLN A 138 -0.12 5.47 -11.51
N TYR A 139 -1.29 5.10 -11.98
CA TYR A 139 -1.58 3.76 -12.53
C TYR A 139 -2.63 3.85 -13.62
N ASN A 140 -2.61 2.88 -14.53
CA ASN A 140 -3.63 2.74 -15.57
C ASN A 140 -4.63 1.68 -15.14
N LEU A 141 -5.91 2.04 -15.05
CA LEU A 141 -7.00 1.11 -14.75
C LEU A 141 -7.75 0.76 -16.04
N THR A 142 -7.83 -0.52 -16.35
CA THR A 142 -8.59 -1.04 -17.48
C THR A 142 -9.51 -2.16 -17.03
N THR A 143 -10.70 -2.25 -17.64
CA THR A 143 -11.60 -3.38 -17.43
C THR A 143 -11.48 -4.34 -18.59
N LYS A 144 -11.49 -5.63 -18.30
CA LYS A 144 -11.53 -6.68 -19.30
C LYS A 144 -12.86 -7.43 -19.24
N PRO A 145 -13.36 -7.90 -20.38
CA PRO A 145 -14.55 -8.73 -20.45
C PRO A 145 -14.40 -10.06 -19.74
#